data_28a2402a3be9d8cb5b9f6e0ad9e61980
#
_entry.id   28a2402a3be9d8cb5b9f6e0ad9e61980
#
_cell.length_a   1.000
_cell.length_b   1.000
_cell.length_c   1.000
_cell.angle_alpha   90.00
_cell.angle_beta   90.00
_cell.angle_gamma   90.00
#
_symmetry.space_group_name_H-M   'P 1'
#
loop_
_entity.id
_entity.type
_entity.pdbx_description
1 polymer ?
#
loop_
_entity_poly.entity_id
_entity_poly.type
_entity_poly.pdbx_seq_one_letter_code
_entity_poly.pdbx_strand_id
1 'polypeptide(L)'
;MNIKKIIAIIASTALTATLLASCGSSSSGKTAKKVTKDGKELSVLRVANMTGQPDQYADYIGMEQGIFEKYGISLETSEYAAGINTVDAIATGTADTGLLADFAAVNRIGNTLDNTNLVIFSDLSSSVSYNGGLFVAPKYKDNLDALDESEGWITSIGTVSEYFNWQAQTYLGLDPSKQKNVNTDSISTQIAVAHNGEASAAIVTGSAIKKYEAEGWTQVASAKDIGINVSAYLITSSDFAKNNTETLTNYLKALDESVKYINDNLDESAEKISKKYAKKKKMYLNKLIRLFACQIVHKIY
;
A
#
# COMPACT_ATOMS: atom_id res chain seq x y z
N MET A 1 33.50 -26.29 -52.80
CA MET A 1 32.83 -27.34 -53.59
C MET A 1 31.75 -27.96 -52.75
N ASN A 2 30.53 -27.81 -53.18
CA ASN A 2 29.25 -28.43 -52.76
C ASN A 2 28.66 -28.15 -51.39
N ILE A 3 27.76 -27.20 -51.45
CA ILE A 3 26.60 -26.96 -50.64
C ILE A 3 25.61 -28.09 -50.84
N LYS A 4 25.12 -28.76 -49.79
CA LYS A 4 23.86 -29.52 -49.82
C LYS A 4 22.89 -28.96 -48.79
N LYS A 5 21.82 -28.43 -49.34
CA LYS A 5 20.62 -27.91 -48.65
C LYS A 5 19.96 -29.02 -47.81
N ILE A 6 19.64 -28.69 -46.56
CA ILE A 6 18.61 -29.39 -45.81
C ILE A 6 17.53 -28.37 -45.46
N ILE A 7 16.36 -28.51 -46.08
CA ILE A 7 15.16 -27.78 -45.81
C ILE A 7 14.48 -28.50 -44.61
N ALA A 8 14.41 -27.84 -43.46
CA ALA A 8 13.54 -28.26 -42.36
C ALA A 8 12.27 -27.43 -42.43
N ILE A 9 11.17 -28.07 -42.74
CA ILE A 9 9.83 -27.52 -42.70
C ILE A 9 9.42 -27.45 -41.22
N ILE A 10 9.39 -26.24 -40.67
CA ILE A 10 8.74 -25.98 -39.36
C ILE A 10 7.34 -25.50 -39.67
N ALA A 11 6.35 -26.33 -39.35
CA ALA A 11 4.96 -25.95 -39.37
C ALA A 11 4.70 -24.94 -38.25
N SER A 12 4.66 -23.67 -38.58
CA SER A 12 4.24 -22.59 -37.69
C SER A 12 2.71 -22.54 -37.67
N THR A 13 2.11 -23.03 -36.60
CA THR A 13 0.70 -22.69 -36.28
C THR A 13 0.63 -21.21 -35.98
N ALA A 14 0.12 -20.46 -36.92
CA ALA A 14 -0.18 -19.04 -36.77
C ALA A 14 -1.34 -18.88 -35.79
N LEU A 15 -1.05 -18.46 -34.57
CA LEU A 15 -2.04 -17.93 -33.65
C LEU A 15 -2.37 -16.49 -34.11
N THR A 16 -3.45 -16.35 -34.86
CA THR A 16 -3.98 -15.04 -35.26
C THR A 16 -4.56 -14.33 -34.03
N ALA A 17 -3.74 -13.55 -33.34
CA ALA A 17 -4.20 -12.55 -32.41
C ALA A 17 -4.74 -11.37 -33.22
N THR A 18 -6.05 -11.28 -33.37
CA THR A 18 -6.73 -10.08 -33.88
C THR A 18 -6.60 -8.97 -32.84
N LEU A 19 -5.56 -8.15 -33.00
CA LEU A 19 -5.44 -6.86 -32.34
C LEU A 19 -6.43 -5.90 -32.99
N LEU A 20 -7.62 -5.76 -32.43
CA LEU A 20 -8.46 -4.61 -32.68
C LEU A 20 -7.81 -3.41 -31.97
N ALA A 21 -6.98 -2.67 -32.72
CA ALA A 21 -6.48 -1.38 -32.31
C ALA A 21 -7.66 -0.40 -32.29
N SER A 22 -8.29 -0.22 -31.12
CA SER A 22 -9.17 0.91 -30.85
C SER A 22 -8.30 2.07 -30.38
N CYS A 23 -7.86 2.92 -31.29
CA CYS A 23 -7.44 4.28 -30.98
C CYS A 23 -8.69 5.06 -30.51
N GLY A 24 -8.83 5.22 -29.19
CA GLY A 24 -9.87 6.02 -28.58
C GLY A 24 -9.29 6.79 -27.42
N SER A 25 -9.30 8.11 -27.55
CA SER A 25 -8.94 9.15 -26.59
C SER A 25 -9.06 8.75 -25.11
N SER A 26 -8.03 9.10 -24.34
CA SER A 26 -7.97 9.10 -22.89
C SER A 26 -9.20 9.80 -22.27
N SER A 27 -10.11 9.02 -21.72
CA SER A 27 -11.12 9.49 -20.79
C SER A 27 -11.07 8.57 -19.58
N SER A 28 -10.54 9.09 -18.48
CA SER A 28 -10.65 8.53 -17.15
C SER A 28 -12.12 8.22 -16.83
N GLY A 29 -12.42 7.02 -16.36
CA GLY A 29 -13.75 6.69 -15.85
C GLY A 29 -14.56 5.68 -16.67
N LYS A 30 -13.92 4.84 -17.46
CA LYS A 30 -14.64 3.91 -18.35
C LYS A 30 -14.75 2.50 -17.80
N THR A 31 -15.73 1.75 -18.34
CA THR A 31 -15.95 0.32 -18.07
C THR A 31 -14.66 -0.48 -18.17
N ALA A 32 -14.44 -1.39 -17.21
CA ALA A 32 -13.28 -2.28 -17.18
C ALA A 32 -13.13 -3.02 -18.53
N LYS A 33 -11.91 -3.05 -19.04
CA LYS A 33 -11.60 -3.79 -20.26
C LYS A 33 -11.89 -5.27 -20.05
N LYS A 34 -12.41 -5.95 -21.08
CA LYS A 34 -12.62 -7.38 -21.06
C LYS A 34 -11.50 -8.11 -21.79
N VAL A 35 -11.10 -9.25 -21.25
CA VAL A 35 -10.16 -10.18 -21.87
C VAL A 35 -10.70 -11.60 -21.80
N THR A 36 -10.32 -12.44 -22.76
CA THR A 36 -10.69 -13.86 -22.74
C THR A 36 -9.48 -14.68 -22.33
N LYS A 37 -9.62 -15.47 -21.24
CA LYS A 37 -8.62 -16.42 -20.78
C LYS A 37 -9.29 -17.79 -20.60
N ASP A 38 -8.75 -18.82 -21.22
CA ASP A 38 -9.26 -20.19 -21.16
C ASP A 38 -10.77 -20.30 -21.47
N GLY A 39 -11.21 -19.52 -22.47
CA GLY A 39 -12.61 -19.46 -22.90
C GLY A 39 -13.57 -18.70 -21.98
N LYS A 40 -13.06 -18.09 -20.90
CA LYS A 40 -13.84 -17.23 -19.98
C LYS A 40 -13.55 -15.78 -20.22
N GLU A 41 -14.60 -14.98 -20.23
CA GLU A 41 -14.47 -13.51 -20.25
C GLU A 41 -14.19 -12.99 -18.85
N LEU A 42 -13.11 -12.23 -18.69
CA LEU A 42 -12.69 -11.64 -17.45
C LEU A 42 -12.64 -10.11 -17.56
N SER A 43 -13.05 -9.41 -16.50
CA SER A 43 -12.86 -7.96 -16.38
C SER A 43 -11.44 -7.68 -15.94
N VAL A 44 -10.70 -6.86 -16.67
CA VAL A 44 -9.39 -6.38 -16.26
C VAL A 44 -9.57 -5.36 -15.14
N LEU A 45 -8.91 -5.58 -14.01
CA LEU A 45 -8.84 -4.61 -12.90
C LEU A 45 -7.37 -4.29 -12.63
N ARG A 46 -7.01 -3.01 -12.79
CA ARG A 46 -5.65 -2.52 -12.55
C ARG A 46 -5.56 -1.96 -11.14
N VAL A 47 -4.71 -2.56 -10.31
CA VAL A 47 -4.57 -2.23 -8.88
C VAL A 47 -3.22 -1.59 -8.62
N ALA A 48 -3.23 -0.40 -8.02
CA ALA A 48 -2.06 0.27 -7.51
C ALA A 48 -1.80 -0.16 -6.07
N ASN A 49 -0.91 -1.12 -5.87
CA ASN A 49 -0.54 -1.65 -4.55
C ASN A 49 0.54 -0.81 -3.88
N MET A 50 0.39 -0.55 -2.59
CA MET A 50 1.45 0.04 -1.79
C MET A 50 2.42 -1.03 -1.32
N THR A 51 3.70 -0.88 -1.67
CA THR A 51 4.75 -1.87 -1.40
C THR A 51 4.81 -2.26 0.08
N GLY A 52 4.63 -3.53 0.35
CA GLY A 52 4.75 -4.11 1.70
C GLY A 52 3.49 -4.00 2.55
N GLN A 53 2.36 -3.62 1.97
CA GLN A 53 1.06 -3.60 2.63
C GLN A 53 0.30 -4.93 2.44
N PRO A 54 -0.74 -5.18 3.25
CA PRO A 54 -1.50 -6.45 3.26
C PRO A 54 -2.14 -6.80 1.93
N ASP A 55 -2.76 -5.79 1.27
CA ASP A 55 -3.43 -5.92 -0.01
C ASP A 55 -2.49 -6.49 -1.08
N GLN A 56 -1.25 -5.98 -1.16
CA GLN A 56 -0.24 -6.48 -2.08
C GLN A 56 -0.01 -7.99 -1.94
N TYR A 57 -0.04 -8.51 -0.71
CA TYR A 57 0.18 -9.94 -0.48
C TYR A 57 -1.06 -10.76 -0.77
N ALA A 58 -2.24 -10.23 -0.46
CA ALA A 58 -3.52 -10.88 -0.77
C ALA A 58 -3.74 -10.96 -2.28
N ASP A 59 -3.46 -9.87 -3.00
CA ASP A 59 -3.50 -9.84 -4.47
C ASP A 59 -2.54 -10.85 -5.07
N TYR A 60 -1.28 -10.85 -4.63
CA TYR A 60 -0.27 -11.78 -5.15
C TYR A 60 -0.65 -13.24 -4.93
N ILE A 61 -1.04 -13.62 -3.72
CA ILE A 61 -1.44 -14.99 -3.41
C ILE A 61 -2.73 -15.37 -4.15
N GLY A 62 -3.70 -14.46 -4.21
CA GLY A 62 -4.96 -14.69 -4.94
C GLY A 62 -4.74 -14.91 -6.43
N MET A 63 -3.81 -14.17 -7.05
CA MET A 63 -3.40 -14.38 -8.44
C MET A 63 -2.73 -15.75 -8.63
N GLU A 64 -1.78 -16.12 -7.77
CA GLU A 64 -1.09 -17.42 -7.81
C GLU A 64 -2.03 -18.62 -7.64
N GLN A 65 -3.14 -18.43 -6.92
CA GLN A 65 -4.14 -19.47 -6.67
C GLN A 65 -5.31 -19.44 -7.67
N GLY A 66 -5.32 -18.52 -8.64
CA GLY A 66 -6.42 -18.35 -9.60
C GLY A 66 -7.73 -17.89 -8.97
N ILE A 67 -7.68 -17.27 -7.77
CA ILE A 67 -8.87 -16.84 -7.04
C ILE A 67 -9.56 -15.71 -7.80
N PHE A 68 -8.81 -14.75 -8.33
CA PHE A 68 -9.39 -13.63 -9.08
C PHE A 68 -10.12 -14.08 -10.35
N GLU A 69 -9.55 -15.03 -11.10
CA GLU A 69 -10.19 -15.60 -12.29
C GLU A 69 -11.49 -16.35 -11.95
N LYS A 70 -11.56 -16.99 -10.78
CA LYS A 70 -12.79 -17.62 -10.27
C LYS A 70 -13.93 -16.60 -10.12
N TYR A 71 -13.59 -15.35 -9.75
CA TYR A 71 -14.54 -14.23 -9.61
C TYR A 71 -14.66 -13.39 -10.88
N GLY A 72 -14.17 -13.85 -12.02
CA GLY A 72 -14.29 -13.16 -13.31
C GLY A 72 -13.38 -11.96 -13.47
N ILE A 73 -12.26 -11.91 -12.75
CA ILE A 73 -11.30 -10.81 -12.78
C ILE A 73 -9.95 -11.27 -13.35
N SER A 74 -9.41 -10.50 -14.28
CA SER A 74 -8.00 -10.51 -14.66
C SER A 74 -7.31 -9.38 -13.91
N LEU A 75 -6.60 -9.70 -12.82
CA LEU A 75 -5.95 -8.71 -11.99
C LEU A 75 -4.61 -8.31 -12.57
N GLU A 76 -4.37 -7.00 -12.72
CA GLU A 76 -3.10 -6.41 -13.09
C GLU A 76 -2.62 -5.52 -11.94
N THR A 77 -1.43 -5.75 -11.39
CA THR A 77 -0.92 -5.01 -10.24
C THR A 77 0.32 -4.20 -10.57
N SER A 78 0.40 -2.99 -10.02
CA SER A 78 1.59 -2.13 -10.05
C SER A 78 1.97 -1.73 -8.64
N GLU A 79 3.28 -1.63 -8.35
CA GLU A 79 3.79 -1.34 -7.01
C GLU A 79 4.18 0.13 -6.85
N TYR A 80 3.76 0.75 -5.76
CA TYR A 80 4.05 2.14 -5.43
C TYR A 80 4.65 2.27 -4.03
N ALA A 81 5.53 3.25 -3.84
CA ALA A 81 6.24 3.44 -2.58
C ALA A 81 5.33 3.97 -1.45
N ALA A 82 4.32 4.77 -1.79
CA ALA A 82 3.41 5.41 -0.84
C ALA A 82 1.98 5.48 -1.39
N GLY A 83 1.00 5.56 -0.50
CA GLY A 83 -0.42 5.66 -0.86
C GLY A 83 -0.77 6.89 -1.73
N ILE A 84 -0.04 7.98 -1.56
CA ILE A 84 -0.20 9.17 -2.41
C ILE A 84 0.05 8.86 -3.89
N ASN A 85 0.99 7.99 -4.20
CA ASN A 85 1.29 7.58 -5.57
C ASN A 85 0.18 6.71 -6.17
N THR A 86 -0.60 6.00 -5.34
CA THR A 86 -1.75 5.21 -5.83
C THR A 86 -2.88 6.13 -6.29
N VAL A 87 -3.06 7.28 -5.62
CA VAL A 87 -3.98 8.34 -6.05
C VAL A 87 -3.59 8.89 -7.42
N ASP A 88 -2.32 9.22 -7.60
CA ASP A 88 -1.80 9.74 -8.86
C ASP A 88 -1.98 8.71 -10.01
N ALA A 89 -1.81 7.42 -9.71
CA ALA A 89 -2.06 6.35 -10.67
C ALA A 89 -3.54 6.27 -11.11
N ILE A 90 -4.47 6.46 -10.18
CA ILE A 90 -5.91 6.52 -10.50
C ILE A 90 -6.22 7.79 -11.30
N ALA A 91 -5.69 8.94 -10.87
CA ALA A 91 -5.91 10.23 -11.53
C ALA A 91 -5.41 10.26 -12.98
N THR A 92 -4.29 9.60 -13.25
CA THR A 92 -3.72 9.48 -14.60
C THR A 92 -4.31 8.34 -15.44
N GLY A 93 -5.22 7.53 -14.85
CA GLY A 93 -5.81 6.38 -15.51
C GLY A 93 -4.85 5.20 -15.69
N THR A 94 -3.73 5.18 -14.96
CA THR A 94 -2.77 4.08 -14.97
C THR A 94 -3.25 2.90 -14.11
N ALA A 95 -4.04 3.19 -13.06
CA ALA A 95 -4.73 2.21 -12.23
C ALA A 95 -6.22 2.52 -12.13
N ASP A 96 -7.02 1.52 -11.77
CA ASP A 96 -8.47 1.64 -11.56
C ASP A 96 -8.80 1.77 -10.07
N THR A 97 -7.98 1.18 -9.21
CA THR A 97 -8.12 1.21 -7.74
C THR A 97 -6.75 1.22 -7.08
N GLY A 98 -6.71 1.60 -5.82
CA GLY A 98 -5.50 1.62 -5.01
C GLY A 98 -5.81 1.70 -3.53
N LEU A 99 -4.76 1.58 -2.71
CA LEU A 99 -4.84 1.65 -1.26
C LEU A 99 -4.37 3.02 -0.76
N LEU A 100 -5.09 3.56 0.23
CA LEU A 100 -4.76 4.80 0.89
C LEU A 100 -5.11 4.75 2.38
N ALA A 101 -4.23 5.26 3.24
CA ALA A 101 -4.52 5.38 4.66
C ALA A 101 -5.44 6.58 4.94
N ASP A 102 -6.12 6.56 6.08
CA ASP A 102 -7.17 7.50 6.49
C ASP A 102 -6.81 8.98 6.35
N PHE A 103 -5.75 9.44 7.00
CA PHE A 103 -5.32 10.84 6.92
C PHE A 103 -4.97 11.26 5.49
N ALA A 104 -4.22 10.41 4.78
CA ALA A 104 -3.89 10.66 3.39
C ALA A 104 -5.15 10.63 2.49
N ALA A 105 -6.16 9.81 2.82
CA ALA A 105 -7.43 9.77 2.11
C ALA A 105 -8.18 11.09 2.25
N VAL A 106 -8.33 11.62 3.47
CA VAL A 106 -8.99 12.91 3.73
C VAL A 106 -8.29 14.04 2.95
N ASN A 107 -6.96 14.11 3.05
CA ASN A 107 -6.17 15.13 2.39
C ASN A 107 -6.28 15.05 0.86
N ARG A 108 -6.10 13.84 0.30
CA ARG A 108 -6.05 13.66 -1.15
C ARG A 108 -7.42 13.67 -1.81
N ILE A 109 -8.43 13.08 -1.20
CA ILE A 109 -9.80 13.15 -1.73
C ILE A 109 -10.24 14.62 -1.78
N GLY A 110 -10.00 15.39 -0.71
CA GLY A 110 -10.30 16.82 -0.69
C GLY A 110 -9.61 17.62 -1.80
N ASN A 111 -8.34 17.30 -2.09
CA ASN A 111 -7.56 18.01 -3.11
C ASN A 111 -7.80 17.52 -4.55
N THR A 112 -8.51 16.39 -4.76
CA THR A 112 -8.76 15.82 -6.10
C THR A 112 -10.22 15.86 -6.53
N LEU A 113 -11.11 16.40 -5.72
CA LEU A 113 -12.55 16.47 -6.00
C LEU A 113 -12.87 17.03 -7.38
N ASP A 114 -12.15 18.09 -7.81
CA ASP A 114 -12.38 18.74 -9.08
C ASP A 114 -11.83 17.98 -10.29
N ASN A 115 -10.88 17.07 -10.07
CA ASN A 115 -10.15 16.40 -11.16
C ASN A 115 -10.49 14.92 -11.34
N THR A 116 -10.60 14.17 -10.24
CA THR A 116 -10.75 12.70 -10.27
C THR A 116 -11.99 12.21 -9.55
N ASN A 117 -12.56 13.03 -8.68
CA ASN A 117 -13.72 12.66 -7.88
C ASN A 117 -13.55 11.27 -7.23
N LEU A 118 -12.49 11.13 -6.43
CA LEU A 118 -12.15 9.88 -5.74
C LEU A 118 -13.21 9.51 -4.70
N VAL A 119 -13.48 8.22 -4.60
CA VAL A 119 -14.39 7.65 -3.59
C VAL A 119 -13.70 6.48 -2.88
N ILE A 120 -14.03 6.32 -1.60
CA ILE A 120 -13.72 5.12 -0.83
C ILE A 120 -14.81 4.10 -1.14
N PHE A 121 -14.44 2.89 -1.57
CA PHE A 121 -15.41 1.83 -1.82
C PHE A 121 -15.30 0.66 -0.84
N SER A 122 -14.23 0.60 -0.04
CA SER A 122 -14.09 -0.37 1.04
C SER A 122 -13.12 0.12 2.11
N ASP A 123 -13.40 -0.23 3.36
CA ASP A 123 -12.44 -0.26 4.46
C ASP A 123 -11.71 -1.61 4.36
N LEU A 124 -10.39 -1.57 4.18
CA LEU A 124 -9.58 -2.77 4.05
C LEU A 124 -9.09 -3.28 5.41
N SER A 125 -8.66 -2.37 6.27
CA SER A 125 -8.16 -2.71 7.59
C SER A 125 -8.22 -1.54 8.55
N SER A 126 -8.53 -1.83 9.82
CA SER A 126 -8.39 -0.90 10.93
C SER A 126 -7.42 -1.49 11.95
N SER A 127 -6.37 -0.76 12.31
CA SER A 127 -5.39 -1.22 13.29
C SER A 127 -5.45 -0.37 14.55
N VAL A 128 -5.85 -1.00 15.65
CA VAL A 128 -5.81 -0.43 17.01
C VAL A 128 -4.47 -0.69 17.72
N SER A 129 -3.56 -1.43 17.11
CA SER A 129 -2.25 -1.76 17.69
C SER A 129 -1.13 -1.54 16.68
N TYR A 130 -0.73 -0.30 16.53
CA TYR A 130 0.47 0.02 15.79
C TYR A 130 1.69 -0.42 16.61
N ASN A 131 2.58 -1.22 16.00
CA ASN A 131 3.84 -1.59 16.66
C ASN A 131 4.83 -0.45 16.52
N GLY A 132 5.18 0.18 17.63
CA GLY A 132 6.06 1.33 17.71
C GLY A 132 5.47 2.45 18.55
N GLY A 133 5.89 3.68 18.29
CA GLY A 133 5.43 4.85 19.02
C GLY A 133 6.36 6.03 18.83
N LEU A 134 6.34 6.92 19.82
CA LEU A 134 7.21 8.08 19.87
C LEU A 134 8.62 7.67 20.26
N PHE A 135 9.57 7.93 19.39
CA PHE A 135 11.01 7.83 19.64
C PHE A 135 11.63 9.21 19.72
N VAL A 136 12.57 9.37 20.62
CA VAL A 136 13.31 10.62 20.81
C VAL A 136 14.81 10.39 20.74
N ALA A 137 15.54 11.39 20.28
CA ALA A 137 16.99 11.39 20.25
C ALA A 137 17.58 11.28 21.67
N PRO A 138 18.79 10.73 21.85
CA PRO A 138 19.36 10.42 23.18
C PRO A 138 19.31 11.55 24.19
N LYS A 139 19.49 12.79 23.76
CA LYS A 139 19.50 13.97 24.64
C LYS A 139 18.12 14.35 25.21
N TYR A 140 17.03 13.82 24.64
CA TYR A 140 15.67 14.17 25.06
C TYR A 140 14.97 13.07 25.89
N LYS A 141 15.56 11.88 26.02
CA LYS A 141 14.91 10.73 26.67
C LYS A 141 14.47 10.96 28.12
N ASP A 142 15.20 11.80 28.85
CA ASP A 142 14.95 12.10 30.26
C ASP A 142 14.35 13.51 30.48
N ASN A 143 14.11 14.27 29.40
CA ASN A 143 13.52 15.61 29.45
C ASN A 143 12.71 15.88 28.18
N LEU A 144 11.45 15.44 28.17
CA LEU A 144 10.56 15.56 27.01
C LEU A 144 10.05 16.99 26.81
N ASP A 145 10.00 17.81 27.85
CA ASP A 145 9.58 19.23 27.76
C ASP A 145 10.54 20.03 26.86
N ALA A 146 11.80 19.62 26.78
CA ALA A 146 12.77 20.27 25.90
C ALA A 146 12.52 20.02 24.41
N LEU A 147 11.56 19.18 24.05
CA LEU A 147 11.13 18.98 22.66
C LEU A 147 10.43 20.22 22.10
N ASP A 148 9.87 21.09 22.92
CA ASP A 148 9.15 22.31 22.48
C ASP A 148 10.04 23.27 21.67
N GLU A 149 11.34 23.34 22.00
CA GLU A 149 12.32 24.17 21.31
C GLU A 149 13.39 23.35 20.55
N SER A 150 13.05 22.18 20.12
CA SER A 150 13.99 21.20 19.56
C SER A 150 14.36 21.45 18.09
N GLU A 151 15.26 20.61 17.54
CA GLU A 151 15.65 20.62 16.12
C GLU A 151 14.47 20.31 15.21
N GLY A 152 13.51 19.53 15.68
CA GLY A 152 12.27 19.21 14.97
C GLY A 152 11.93 17.72 14.95
N TRP A 153 10.82 17.42 14.31
CA TRP A 153 10.21 16.11 14.25
C TRP A 153 10.34 15.54 12.84
N ILE A 154 10.93 14.34 12.71
CA ILE A 154 10.99 13.66 11.42
C ILE A 154 9.57 13.32 10.98
N THR A 155 9.21 13.72 9.76
CA THR A 155 7.91 13.48 9.18
C THR A 155 7.99 13.26 7.67
N SER A 156 6.88 12.80 7.09
CA SER A 156 6.60 12.90 5.65
C SER A 156 5.33 13.70 5.50
N ILE A 157 5.46 14.95 5.07
CA ILE A 157 4.36 15.89 4.98
C ILE A 157 3.25 15.38 4.04
N GLY A 158 1.99 15.56 4.44
CA GLY A 158 0.81 15.08 3.72
C GLY A 158 0.51 13.60 3.90
N THR A 159 1.24 12.90 4.77
CA THR A 159 1.02 11.49 5.09
C THR A 159 0.57 11.29 6.54
N VAL A 160 0.22 10.05 6.88
CA VAL A 160 -0.11 9.67 8.27
C VAL A 160 1.04 9.96 9.27
N SER A 161 2.28 10.04 8.81
CA SER A 161 3.43 10.38 9.66
C SER A 161 3.30 11.79 10.26
N GLU A 162 2.83 12.74 9.48
CA GLU A 162 2.56 14.11 9.97
C GLU A 162 1.46 14.13 11.03
N TYR A 163 0.36 13.42 10.76
CA TYR A 163 -0.75 13.32 11.70
C TYR A 163 -0.34 12.62 13.01
N PHE A 164 0.48 11.57 12.94
CA PHE A 164 0.97 10.89 14.14
C PHE A 164 1.91 11.77 14.97
N ASN A 165 2.77 12.54 14.34
CA ASN A 165 3.57 13.54 15.06
C ASN A 165 2.68 14.55 15.76
N TRP A 166 1.65 15.05 15.08
CA TRP A 166 0.67 15.96 15.66
C TRP A 166 -0.01 15.35 16.91
N GLN A 167 -0.44 14.09 16.84
CA GLN A 167 -1.02 13.38 17.98
C GLN A 167 -0.01 13.21 19.12
N ALA A 168 1.25 12.85 18.82
CA ALA A 168 2.28 12.69 19.84
C ALA A 168 2.66 14.03 20.50
N GLN A 169 2.71 15.10 19.74
CA GLN A 169 2.94 16.45 20.28
C GLN A 169 1.79 16.85 21.23
N THR A 170 0.55 16.64 20.82
CA THR A 170 -0.63 16.86 21.68
C THR A 170 -0.61 16.00 22.93
N TYR A 171 -0.22 14.74 22.81
CA TYR A 171 -0.08 13.81 23.96
C TYR A 171 0.94 14.30 24.99
N LEU A 172 2.04 14.93 24.53
CA LEU A 172 3.05 15.54 25.40
C LEU A 172 2.64 16.92 25.92
N GLY A 173 1.48 17.46 25.52
CA GLY A 173 1.04 18.82 25.88
C GLY A 173 1.75 19.95 25.13
N LEU A 174 2.45 19.62 24.03
CA LEU A 174 3.08 20.59 23.15
C LEU A 174 2.06 21.19 22.19
N ASP A 175 2.32 22.40 21.69
CA ASP A 175 1.52 23.03 20.63
C ASP A 175 2.03 22.58 19.24
N PRO A 176 1.30 21.73 18.51
CA PRO A 176 1.78 21.20 17.23
C PRO A 176 2.05 22.29 16.17
N SER A 177 1.36 23.43 16.25
CA SER A 177 1.53 24.55 15.30
C SER A 177 2.89 25.25 15.42
N LYS A 178 3.57 25.06 16.55
CA LYS A 178 4.90 25.63 16.82
C LYS A 178 6.04 24.65 16.56
N GLN A 179 5.73 23.37 16.38
CA GLN A 179 6.75 22.34 16.20
C GLN A 179 7.37 22.40 14.79
N LYS A 180 8.68 22.24 14.73
CA LYS A 180 9.39 22.16 13.46
C LYS A 180 9.24 20.77 12.85
N ASN A 181 9.00 20.72 11.55
CA ASN A 181 8.99 19.48 10.77
C ASN A 181 10.28 19.31 9.98
N VAL A 182 10.93 18.16 10.14
CA VAL A 182 12.05 17.72 9.30
C VAL A 182 11.49 16.75 8.26
N ASN A 183 11.17 17.28 7.08
CA ASN A 183 10.52 16.50 6.02
C ASN A 183 11.46 15.50 5.38
N THR A 184 11.03 14.26 5.28
CA THR A 184 11.78 13.15 4.68
C THR A 184 10.85 12.31 3.81
N ASP A 185 11.41 11.67 2.79
CA ASP A 185 10.66 10.88 1.80
C ASP A 185 10.89 9.37 1.94
N SER A 186 11.88 8.95 2.72
CA SER A 186 12.26 7.56 2.86
C SER A 186 12.82 7.21 4.23
N ILE A 187 12.72 5.94 4.62
CA ILE A 187 13.34 5.44 5.87
C ILE A 187 14.86 5.67 5.86
N SER A 188 15.51 5.60 4.72
CA SER A 188 16.95 5.82 4.61
C SER A 188 17.31 7.25 4.97
N THR A 189 16.58 8.22 4.44
CA THR A 189 16.74 9.65 4.75
C THR A 189 16.41 9.93 6.22
N GLN A 190 15.35 9.33 6.76
CA GLN A 190 14.99 9.44 8.17
C GLN A 190 16.14 9.00 9.09
N ILE A 191 16.77 7.85 8.82
CA ILE A 191 17.88 7.34 9.61
C ILE A 191 19.12 8.24 9.48
N ALA A 192 19.40 8.78 8.29
CA ALA A 192 20.50 9.73 8.10
C ALA A 192 20.29 11.02 8.93
N VAL A 193 19.09 11.58 8.92
CA VAL A 193 18.70 12.73 9.75
C VAL A 193 18.83 12.41 11.25
N ALA A 194 18.37 11.23 11.67
CA ALA A 194 18.50 10.78 13.05
C ALA A 194 19.97 10.60 13.48
N HIS A 195 20.79 10.01 12.62
CA HIS A 195 22.22 9.81 12.84
C HIS A 195 22.98 11.13 12.99
N ASN A 196 22.67 12.10 12.14
CA ASN A 196 23.31 13.42 12.13
C ASN A 196 22.87 14.32 13.27
N GLY A 197 21.85 13.94 14.05
CA GLY A 197 21.29 14.79 15.11
C GLY A 197 20.52 15.99 14.59
N GLU A 198 20.01 15.92 13.36
CA GLU A 198 19.27 16.99 12.70
C GLU A 198 17.77 17.00 13.09
N ALA A 199 17.34 16.05 13.91
CA ALA A 199 16.00 15.97 14.45
C ALA A 199 15.99 15.40 15.87
N SER A 200 14.89 15.62 16.57
CA SER A 200 14.73 15.36 17.99
C SER A 200 13.76 14.24 18.30
N ALA A 201 12.72 14.08 17.49
CA ALA A 201 11.63 13.14 17.72
C ALA A 201 11.07 12.59 16.39
N ALA A 202 10.45 11.43 16.47
CA ALA A 202 9.74 10.80 15.36
C ALA A 202 8.73 9.77 15.86
N ILE A 203 7.64 9.57 15.13
CA ILE A 203 6.85 8.35 15.28
C ILE A 203 7.49 7.28 14.42
N VAL A 204 7.95 6.22 15.08
CA VAL A 204 8.67 5.12 14.45
C VAL A 204 7.89 3.82 14.58
N THR A 205 7.73 3.10 13.47
CA THR A 205 6.93 1.88 13.43
C THR A 205 7.62 0.75 12.66
N GLY A 206 7.20 -0.47 12.95
CA GLY A 206 7.56 -1.65 12.18
C GLY A 206 9.06 -1.94 12.13
N SER A 207 9.61 -2.11 10.93
CA SER A 207 11.02 -2.47 10.73
C SER A 207 12.01 -1.33 10.98
N ALA A 208 11.54 -0.09 11.05
CA ALA A 208 12.37 1.08 11.34
C ALA A 208 12.81 1.12 12.80
N ILE A 209 12.05 0.54 13.74
CA ILE A 209 12.34 0.55 15.17
C ILE A 209 13.80 0.17 15.47
N LYS A 210 14.23 -1.00 14.99
CA LYS A 210 15.60 -1.48 15.22
C LYS A 210 16.68 -0.55 14.66
N LYS A 211 16.37 0.20 13.63
CA LYS A 211 17.31 1.15 13.03
C LYS A 211 17.46 2.39 13.90
N TYR A 212 16.36 2.91 14.42
CA TYR A 212 16.39 4.04 15.35
C TYR A 212 17.04 3.67 16.69
N GLU A 213 16.77 2.47 17.21
CA GLU A 213 17.45 1.93 18.38
C GLU A 213 18.97 1.84 18.18
N ALA A 214 19.42 1.45 16.98
CA ALA A 214 20.84 1.40 16.64
C ALA A 214 21.52 2.78 16.61
N GLU A 215 20.75 3.85 16.32
CA GLU A 215 21.19 5.25 16.43
C GLU A 215 21.05 5.80 17.87
N GLY A 216 20.72 4.96 18.84
CA GLY A 216 20.58 5.34 20.25
C GLY A 216 19.25 6.02 20.60
N TRP A 217 18.32 6.10 19.66
CA TRP A 217 16.99 6.65 19.91
C TRP A 217 16.17 5.72 20.82
N THR A 218 15.36 6.30 21.69
CA THR A 218 14.59 5.57 22.68
C THR A 218 13.11 5.78 22.51
N GLN A 219 12.32 4.71 22.59
CA GLN A 219 10.86 4.81 22.63
C GLN A 219 10.42 5.31 24.00
N VAL A 220 9.70 6.43 24.05
CA VAL A 220 9.21 7.08 25.28
C VAL A 220 7.70 6.95 25.48
N ALA A 221 6.95 6.69 24.41
CA ALA A 221 5.53 6.34 24.47
C ALA A 221 5.17 5.36 23.36
N SER A 222 4.27 4.41 23.65
CA SER A 222 3.77 3.52 22.61
C SER A 222 2.71 4.21 21.76
N ALA A 223 2.51 3.72 20.52
CA ALA A 223 1.42 4.17 19.65
C ALA A 223 0.05 4.03 20.34
N LYS A 224 -0.12 2.99 21.18
CA LYS A 224 -1.34 2.78 21.98
C LYS A 224 -1.53 3.87 23.03
N ASP A 225 -0.47 4.27 23.74
CA ASP A 225 -0.56 5.31 24.77
C ASP A 225 -0.92 6.67 24.16
N ILE A 226 -0.41 6.94 22.96
CA ILE A 226 -0.72 8.16 22.19
C ILE A 226 -2.13 8.11 21.59
N GLY A 227 -2.73 6.93 21.45
CA GLY A 227 -4.04 6.75 20.80
C GLY A 227 -3.93 6.69 19.26
N ILE A 228 -2.76 6.36 18.72
CA ILE A 228 -2.56 6.23 17.28
C ILE A 228 -3.34 5.03 16.76
N ASN A 229 -4.26 5.30 15.83
CA ASN A 229 -5.02 4.32 15.08
C ASN A 229 -4.93 4.66 13.58
N VAL A 230 -4.91 3.64 12.73
CA VAL A 230 -4.86 3.80 11.27
C VAL A 230 -5.86 2.88 10.63
N SER A 231 -6.66 3.43 9.74
CA SER A 231 -7.47 2.67 8.80
C SER A 231 -6.87 2.76 7.40
N ALA A 232 -6.99 1.70 6.64
CA ALA A 232 -6.59 1.63 5.24
C ALA A 232 -7.83 1.42 4.37
N TYR A 233 -7.96 2.24 3.35
CA TYR A 233 -9.12 2.26 2.46
C TYR A 233 -8.73 1.88 1.05
N LEU A 234 -9.62 1.14 0.39
CA LEU A 234 -9.58 0.98 -1.06
C LEU A 234 -10.34 2.13 -1.71
N ILE A 235 -9.66 2.80 -2.63
CA ILE A 235 -10.15 3.97 -3.35
C ILE A 235 -10.22 3.71 -4.84
N THR A 236 -11.13 4.41 -5.50
CA THR A 236 -11.28 4.44 -6.96
C THR A 236 -11.88 5.77 -7.40
N SER A 237 -12.00 6.02 -8.70
CA SER A 237 -12.79 7.16 -9.17
C SER A 237 -14.30 6.88 -9.07
N SER A 238 -15.10 7.92 -8.84
CA SER A 238 -16.56 7.82 -8.79
C SER A 238 -17.14 7.22 -10.08
N ASP A 239 -16.59 7.59 -11.23
CA ASP A 239 -17.03 7.06 -12.53
C ASP A 239 -16.70 5.58 -12.68
N PHE A 240 -15.50 5.15 -12.26
CA PHE A 240 -15.16 3.74 -12.29
C PHE A 240 -16.05 2.94 -11.35
N ALA A 241 -16.31 3.42 -10.14
CA ALA A 241 -17.17 2.76 -9.17
C ALA A 241 -18.59 2.54 -9.71
N LYS A 242 -19.17 3.58 -10.33
CA LYS A 242 -20.53 3.52 -10.92
C LYS A 242 -20.64 2.52 -12.09
N ASN A 243 -19.62 2.50 -12.95
CA ASN A 243 -19.63 1.70 -14.17
C ASN A 243 -19.15 0.25 -13.97
N ASN A 244 -18.50 -0.05 -12.82
CA ASN A 244 -17.84 -1.34 -12.56
C ASN A 244 -18.13 -1.88 -11.16
N THR A 245 -19.32 -1.59 -10.61
CA THR A 245 -19.74 -2.03 -9.26
C THR A 245 -19.60 -3.53 -9.08
N GLU A 246 -20.00 -4.33 -10.08
CA GLU A 246 -19.85 -5.79 -10.05
C GLU A 246 -18.38 -6.22 -9.96
N THR A 247 -17.50 -5.61 -10.77
CA THR A 247 -16.07 -5.91 -10.78
C THR A 247 -15.44 -5.59 -9.42
N LEU A 248 -15.76 -4.43 -8.83
CA LEU A 248 -15.27 -4.06 -7.50
C LEU A 248 -15.81 -4.99 -6.40
N THR A 249 -17.09 -5.36 -6.48
CA THR A 249 -17.69 -6.33 -5.55
C THR A 249 -17.01 -7.69 -5.63
N ASN A 250 -16.73 -8.15 -6.84
CA ASN A 250 -16.05 -9.43 -7.06
C ASN A 250 -14.58 -9.37 -6.62
N TYR A 251 -13.93 -8.22 -6.78
CA TYR A 251 -12.58 -7.99 -6.26
C TYR A 251 -12.53 -8.13 -4.74
N LEU A 252 -13.49 -7.52 -4.01
CA LEU A 252 -13.56 -7.66 -2.56
C LEU A 252 -13.78 -9.11 -2.11
N LYS A 253 -14.67 -9.86 -2.79
CA LYS A 253 -14.89 -11.29 -2.52
C LYS A 253 -13.62 -12.11 -2.77
N ALA A 254 -12.90 -11.80 -3.84
CA ALA A 254 -11.63 -12.46 -4.16
C ALA A 254 -10.54 -12.14 -3.14
N LEU A 255 -10.48 -10.90 -2.65
CA LEU A 255 -9.58 -10.52 -1.55
C LEU A 255 -9.89 -11.30 -0.27
N ASP A 256 -11.16 -11.42 0.12
CA ASP A 256 -11.57 -12.21 1.29
C ASP A 256 -11.14 -13.66 1.18
N GLU A 257 -11.39 -14.29 0.02
CA GLU A 257 -10.96 -15.65 -0.21
C GLU A 257 -9.42 -15.78 -0.21
N SER A 258 -8.71 -14.81 -0.76
CA SER A 258 -7.24 -14.76 -0.76
C SER A 258 -6.69 -14.67 0.66
N VAL A 259 -7.26 -13.81 1.50
CA VAL A 259 -6.91 -13.67 2.92
C VAL A 259 -7.21 -14.95 3.68
N LYS A 260 -8.37 -15.56 3.44
CA LYS A 260 -8.70 -16.85 4.04
C LYS A 260 -7.68 -17.92 3.65
N TYR A 261 -7.33 -18.01 2.37
CA TYR A 261 -6.30 -18.95 1.90
C TYR A 261 -4.96 -18.71 2.61
N ILE A 262 -4.53 -17.46 2.73
CA ILE A 262 -3.28 -17.13 3.44
C ILE A 262 -3.33 -17.57 4.90
N ASN A 263 -4.45 -17.32 5.59
CA ASN A 263 -4.63 -17.73 7.00
C ASN A 263 -4.57 -19.25 7.18
N ASP A 264 -5.20 -19.98 6.27
CA ASP A 264 -5.21 -21.45 6.29
C ASP A 264 -3.84 -22.04 5.89
N ASN A 265 -2.98 -21.27 5.19
CA ASN A 265 -1.71 -21.71 4.59
C ASN A 265 -0.56 -20.74 4.84
N LEU A 266 -0.37 -20.28 6.09
CA LEU A 266 0.59 -19.22 6.45
C LEU A 266 2.03 -19.49 6.01
N ASP A 267 2.53 -20.70 6.24
CA ASP A 267 3.91 -21.06 5.90
C ASP A 267 4.18 -21.09 4.40
N GLU A 268 3.25 -21.67 3.63
CA GLU A 268 3.33 -21.71 2.17
C GLU A 268 3.22 -20.29 1.58
N SER A 269 2.26 -19.52 2.06
CA SER A 269 2.06 -18.13 1.62
C SER A 269 3.29 -17.26 1.91
N ALA A 270 3.86 -17.39 3.11
CA ALA A 270 5.09 -16.66 3.48
C ALA A 270 6.29 -17.08 2.60
N GLU A 271 6.37 -18.35 2.20
CA GLU A 271 7.42 -18.82 1.30
C GLU A 271 7.25 -18.25 -0.11
N LYS A 272 6.04 -18.29 -0.68
CA LYS A 272 5.74 -17.72 -2.00
C LYS A 272 6.04 -16.21 -2.04
N ILE A 273 5.56 -15.46 -1.05
CA ILE A 273 5.82 -14.02 -0.91
C ILE A 273 7.33 -13.74 -0.78
N SER A 274 8.05 -14.56 0.03
CA SER A 274 9.49 -14.44 0.20
C SER A 274 10.25 -14.61 -1.11
N LYS A 275 9.87 -15.57 -1.93
CA LYS A 275 10.45 -15.82 -3.26
C LYS A 275 10.15 -14.65 -4.20
N LYS A 276 8.92 -14.15 -4.22
CA LYS A 276 8.49 -13.03 -5.08
C LYS A 276 9.27 -11.76 -4.77
N TYR A 277 9.43 -11.42 -3.49
CA TYR A 277 9.99 -10.13 -3.05
C TYR A 277 11.43 -10.24 -2.53
N ALA A 278 12.10 -11.37 -2.74
CA ALA A 278 13.52 -11.61 -2.41
C ALA A 278 13.91 -11.28 -0.95
N LYS A 279 13.01 -11.53 0.02
CA LYS A 279 13.24 -11.27 1.46
C LYS A 279 13.07 -12.54 2.30
N LYS A 280 13.59 -12.56 3.54
CA LYS A 280 13.57 -13.77 4.40
C LYS A 280 12.14 -14.17 4.78
N LYS A 281 11.77 -15.46 4.60
CA LYS A 281 10.47 -16.06 4.93
C LYS A 281 9.96 -15.67 6.33
N LYS A 282 10.83 -15.72 7.37
CA LYS A 282 10.48 -15.37 8.75
C LYS A 282 9.94 -13.93 8.88
N MET A 283 10.42 -13.00 8.05
CA MET A 283 9.93 -11.62 8.07
C MET A 283 8.48 -11.54 7.56
N TYR A 284 8.15 -12.29 6.52
CA TYR A 284 6.78 -12.32 5.98
C TYR A 284 5.83 -13.06 6.88
N LEU A 285 6.24 -14.19 7.47
CA LEU A 285 5.42 -14.93 8.42
C LEU A 285 4.98 -14.01 9.59
N ASN A 286 5.91 -13.26 10.19
CA ASN A 286 5.58 -12.30 11.24
C ASN A 286 4.67 -11.16 10.76
N LYS A 287 4.81 -10.71 9.52
CA LYS A 287 3.92 -9.71 8.92
C LYS A 287 2.52 -10.27 8.71
N LEU A 288 2.39 -11.45 8.11
CA LEU A 288 1.11 -12.09 7.85
C LEU A 288 0.35 -12.37 9.15
N ILE A 289 0.98 -12.93 10.17
CA ILE A 289 0.35 -13.15 11.48
C ILE A 289 -0.20 -11.85 12.07
N ARG A 290 0.49 -10.72 11.90
CA ARG A 290 0.04 -9.41 12.41
C ARG A 290 -1.10 -8.82 11.58
N LEU A 291 -1.09 -9.04 10.26
CA LEU A 291 -2.09 -8.51 9.33
C LEU A 291 -3.45 -9.20 9.51
N PHE A 292 -3.45 -10.50 9.78
CA PHE A 292 -4.67 -11.31 9.90
C PHE A 292 -5.27 -11.31 11.30
N ALA A 293 -4.63 -10.70 12.28
CA ALA A 293 -5.27 -10.31 13.53
C ALA A 293 -6.25 -9.13 13.34
N CYS A 294 -6.16 -8.44 12.20
CA CYS A 294 -7.10 -7.39 11.80
C CYS A 294 -8.13 -8.01 10.85
N GLN A 295 -9.38 -8.10 11.27
CA GLN A 295 -10.47 -8.57 10.40
C GLN A 295 -10.71 -7.54 9.30
N ILE A 296 -10.75 -8.00 8.04
CA ILE A 296 -11.21 -7.18 6.93
C ILE A 296 -12.70 -6.92 7.14
N VAL A 297 -13.06 -5.70 7.51
CA VAL A 297 -14.44 -5.30 7.69
C VAL A 297 -14.93 -4.68 6.38
N HIS A 298 -15.66 -5.47 5.59
CA HIS A 298 -16.30 -4.97 4.38
C HIS A 298 -17.58 -4.21 4.71
N LYS A 299 -17.57 -2.91 4.54
CA LYS A 299 -18.78 -2.14 4.30
C LYS A 299 -18.64 -1.49 2.92
N ILE A 300 -19.43 -1.95 1.98
CA ILE A 300 -19.63 -1.26 0.69
C ILE A 300 -20.56 -0.08 0.99
N TYR A 301 -20.08 1.12 0.76
CA TYR A 301 -20.87 2.35 0.85
C TYR A 301 -21.35 2.78 -0.53
#